data_1ab64a00229b282a40bda4acfaa4ac88
#
_entry.id   1ab64a00229b282a40bda4acfaa4ac88
#
_cell.length_a   1.000
_cell.length_b   1.000
_cell.length_c   1.000
_cell.angle_alpha   90.00
_cell.angle_beta   90.00
_cell.angle_gamma   90.00
#
_symmetry.space_group_name_H-M   'P 1'
#
loop_
_entity.id
_entity.type
_entity.pdbx_description
1 polymer ?
#
loop_
_entity_poly.entity_id
_entity_poly.type
_entity_poly.pdbx_seq_one_letter_code
_entity_poly.pdbx_strand_id
1 'polypeptide(L)' 'MPKKSRSAKRERQYAHIKDSLLKRGKVEEAAAEIAVRTVNKERA' A
#
# COMPACT_ATOMS: atom_id res chain seq x y z
N MET A 1 4.04 -21.78 -7.49
CA MET A 1 4.22 -20.86 -7.59
C MET A 1 3.40 -19.79 -7.40
N PRO A 2 2.56 -19.67 -7.93
CA PRO A 2 1.68 -18.59 -7.83
C PRO A 2 0.98 -18.35 -6.58
N LYS A 3 1.09 -19.06 -5.61
CA LYS A 3 0.43 -18.78 -4.48
C LYS A 3 0.78 -17.51 -3.91
N LYS A 4 1.88 -17.02 -4.04
CA LYS A 4 2.21 -15.79 -3.51
C LYS A 4 1.53 -14.70 -4.19
N SER A 5 0.89 -14.88 -5.26
CA SER A 5 0.27 -13.79 -5.98
C SER A 5 -0.68 -12.99 -5.15
N ARG A 6 -1.37 -13.54 -4.19
CA ARG A 6 -2.26 -12.77 -3.41
C ARG A 6 -1.52 -11.75 -2.62
N SER A 7 -0.50 -12.15 -1.90
CA SER A 7 0.27 -11.24 -1.10
C SER A 7 0.98 -10.24 -1.98
N ALA A 8 1.47 -10.69 -3.10
CA ALA A 8 2.19 -9.81 -3.98
C ALA A 8 1.31 -8.66 -4.44
N LYS A 9 0.06 -8.91 -4.72
CA LYS A 9 -0.84 -7.89 -5.13
C LYS A 9 -1.04 -6.86 -4.05
N ARG A 10 -1.26 -7.28 -2.84
CA ARG A 10 -1.45 -6.37 -1.77
C ARG A 10 -0.20 -5.56 -1.53
N GLU A 11 0.95 -6.19 -1.55
CA GLU A 11 2.18 -5.51 -1.34
C GLU A 11 2.41 -4.47 -2.42
N ARG A 12 2.07 -4.77 -3.64
CA ARG A 12 2.24 -3.84 -4.71
C ARG A 12 1.35 -2.66 -4.51
N GLN A 13 0.12 -2.89 -4.16
CA GLN A 13 -0.82 -1.81 -3.96
C GLN A 13 -0.35 -0.93 -2.81
N TYR A 14 0.09 -1.54 -1.72
CA TYR A 14 0.56 -0.78 -0.58
C TYR A 14 1.76 0.07 -0.98
N ALA A 15 2.72 -0.50 -1.65
CA ALA A 15 3.89 0.22 -2.06
C ALA A 15 3.56 1.37 -3.00
N HIS A 16 2.64 1.12 -3.91
CA HIS A 16 2.26 2.14 -4.87
C HIS A 16 1.60 3.32 -4.16
N ILE A 17 0.70 3.06 -3.26
CA ILE A 17 0.02 4.12 -2.53
C ILE A 17 1.01 4.87 -1.67
N LYS A 18 1.86 4.14 -0.97
CA LYS A 18 2.83 4.78 -0.12
C LYS A 18 3.74 5.68 -0.93
N ASP A 19 4.22 5.19 -2.05
CA ASP A 19 5.10 5.95 -2.90
C ASP A 19 4.42 7.23 -3.39
N SER A 20 3.18 7.12 -3.79
CA SER A 20 2.44 8.28 -4.25
C SER A 20 2.33 9.33 -3.16
N LEU A 21 2.05 8.89 -1.95
CA LEU A 21 1.93 9.83 -0.86
C LEU A 21 3.26 10.49 -0.52
N LEU A 22 4.33 9.73 -0.62
CA LEU A 22 5.63 10.29 -0.33
C LEU A 22 5.95 11.36 -1.37
N LYS A 23 5.58 11.13 -2.59
CA LYS A 23 5.83 12.09 -3.63
C LYS A 23 5.05 13.36 -3.41
N ARG A 24 3.93 13.26 -2.73
CA ARG A 24 3.13 14.42 -2.45
C ARG A 24 3.66 15.20 -1.27
N GLY A 25 4.70 14.68 -0.63
CA GLY A 25 5.25 15.39 0.49
C GLY A 25 4.86 14.84 1.87
N LYS A 26 4.19 13.72 1.92
CA LYS A 26 3.81 13.17 3.21
C LYS A 26 5.00 12.47 3.81
N VAL A 27 5.04 12.39 5.14
CA VAL A 27 6.16 11.73 5.78
C VAL A 27 5.93 10.25 5.63
N GLU A 28 6.99 9.49 5.73
CA GLU A 28 6.93 8.07 5.56
C GLU A 28 5.94 7.40 6.49
N GLU A 29 5.92 7.78 7.74
CA GLU A 29 5.01 7.19 8.68
C GLU A 29 3.57 7.43 8.26
N ALA A 30 3.25 8.62 7.90
CA ALA A 30 1.90 8.95 7.51
C ALA A 30 1.54 8.23 6.21
N ALA A 31 2.48 8.18 5.28
CA ALA A 31 2.23 7.52 4.02
C ALA A 31 1.94 6.05 4.24
N ALA A 32 2.69 5.40 5.11
CA ALA A 32 2.50 4.00 5.38
C ALA A 32 1.14 3.77 6.03
N GLU A 33 0.77 4.60 6.96
CA GLU A 33 -0.48 4.45 7.64
C GLU A 33 -1.64 4.60 6.67
N ILE A 34 -1.61 5.61 5.85
CA ILE A 34 -2.66 5.83 4.90
C ILE A 34 -2.72 4.68 3.90
N ALA A 35 -1.56 4.20 3.48
CA ALA A 35 -1.52 3.10 2.52
C ALA A 35 -2.16 1.84 3.12
N VAL A 36 -1.85 1.56 4.37
CA VAL A 36 -2.40 0.39 5.02
C VAL A 36 -3.92 0.51 5.12
N ARG A 37 -4.40 1.68 5.49
CA ARG A 37 -5.83 1.88 5.61
C ARG A 37 -6.51 1.71 4.27
N THR A 38 -5.91 2.23 3.23
CA THR A 38 -6.50 2.14 1.92
C THR A 38 -6.58 0.69 1.46
N VAL A 39 -5.53 -0.06 1.70
CA VAL A 39 -5.52 -1.45 1.29
C VAL A 39 -6.56 -2.24 2.09
N ASN A 40 -6.66 -1.98 3.38
CA ASN A 40 -7.63 -2.67 4.17
C ASN A 40 -9.05 -2.34 3.77
N LYS A 41 -9.28 -1.08 3.44
CA LYS A 41 -10.58 -0.68 3.05
C LYS A 41 -11.00 -1.39 1.79
N GLU A 42 -10.15 -1.50 0.83
CA GLU A 42 -10.49 -2.15 -0.37
C GLU A 42 -10.69 -3.62 -0.24
N ARG A 43 -10.13 -4.22 0.76
CA ARG A 43 -10.30 -5.57 0.93
C ARG A 43 -11.71 -5.98 1.19
N ALA A 44 -12.44 -5.23 1.81
CA ALA A 44 -13.82 -5.56 2.06
C ALA A 44 -14.57 -5.65 0.78
#